data_4d460ed24e0c21e15812d25865d70366
#
_entry.id   4d460ed24e0c21e15812d25865d70366
#
_cell.length_a   1.000
_cell.length_b   1.000
_cell.length_c   1.000
_cell.angle_alpha   90.00
_cell.angle_beta   90.00
_cell.angle_gamma   90.00
#
_symmetry.space_group_name_H-M   'P 1'
#
loop_
_entity.id
_entity.type
_entity.pdbx_description
1 polymer ?
#
loop_
_entity_poly.entity_id
_entity_poly.type
_entity_poly.pdbx_seq_one_letter_code
_entity_poly.pdbx_strand_id
1 'polypeptide(L)'
;MKKNKTRLFMTVLATAMGCAFLIVLASVGFGLQKSIVDKVVGDRLVTAIDVYGIASEDGVDRQIDEKGIAYLRSVDRVKAVTYRNNVRQTIRSTVDGVAVISGKVINVDFEAETAAGFGLSAGRLPQADDEVVIGYYSRIPAEGFKPGDEPPSAGEWLGKTMSMEASQFETDGTERKKSFSVKIVGIAAKPSREWQIDNSVYIGNAAMGNIESFTGTQWGEQRIAPDKENPEGYEPPGLQDPRQYSEIQVIADGARHVKAIAEQIREQGYFVHSVADELDQINLVFLIMKIGLVFVGTIAVLIASIGIYNTMTMAVTERAQDIGIMKAIGAHPSAIRRIFLLESALIGLLGAIIGTAVAYVVSMAVNAGLPLIIEGFMDENVPQDFRFSFIPGYLAALSSLISLAVALLSGSRPARRATRIDVLRALRRDL
;
A
#
# COMPACT_ATOMS: atom_id res chain seq x y z
N MET A 1 37.99 -1.99 42.02
CA MET A 1 36.89 -1.20 41.43
C MET A 1 36.85 -1.17 39.89
N LYS A 2 37.98 -1.22 39.15
CA LYS A 2 37.93 -1.18 37.65
C LYS A 2 37.26 -2.42 36.99
N LYS A 3 37.53 -3.63 37.47
CA LYS A 3 36.97 -4.91 36.92
C LYS A 3 35.42 -5.00 36.94
N ASN A 4 34.77 -4.41 37.93
CA ASN A 4 33.30 -4.48 38.05
C ASN A 4 32.60 -3.55 37.07
N LYS A 5 33.21 -2.41 36.72
CA LYS A 5 32.67 -1.45 35.73
C LYS A 5 32.62 -2.02 34.33
N THR A 6 33.70 -2.70 33.90
CA THR A 6 33.80 -3.31 32.58
C THR A 6 32.75 -4.42 32.39
N ARG A 7 32.50 -5.22 33.42
CA ARG A 7 31.49 -6.29 33.35
C ARG A 7 30.07 -5.77 33.30
N LEU A 8 29.76 -4.78 34.17
CA LEU A 8 28.45 -4.12 34.14
C LEU A 8 28.22 -3.50 32.76
N PHE A 9 29.21 -2.82 32.22
CA PHE A 9 29.16 -2.25 30.86
C PHE A 9 28.86 -3.33 29.81
N MET A 10 29.60 -4.45 29.82
CA MET A 10 29.37 -5.56 28.87
C MET A 10 27.97 -6.18 28.99
N THR A 11 27.42 -6.26 30.20
CA THR A 11 26.06 -6.80 30.41
C THR A 11 24.99 -5.83 29.90
N VAL A 12 25.16 -4.54 30.20
CA VAL A 12 24.26 -3.49 29.67
C VAL A 12 24.34 -3.45 28.15
N LEU A 13 25.56 -3.56 27.58
CA LEU A 13 25.76 -3.60 26.13
C LEU A 13 25.07 -4.82 25.51
N ALA A 14 25.23 -6.02 26.08
CA ALA A 14 24.56 -7.23 25.59
C ALA A 14 23.02 -7.10 25.63
N THR A 15 22.49 -6.51 26.71
CA THR A 15 21.04 -6.25 26.85
C THR A 15 20.57 -5.21 25.85
N ALA A 16 21.35 -4.15 25.64
CA ALA A 16 21.06 -3.10 24.66
C ALA A 16 21.07 -3.66 23.24
N MET A 17 22.05 -4.52 22.90
CA MET A 17 22.10 -5.19 21.60
C MET A 17 20.88 -6.10 21.38
N GLY A 18 20.48 -6.89 22.38
CA GLY A 18 19.29 -7.73 22.28
C GLY A 18 18.01 -6.94 22.05
N CYS A 19 17.84 -5.83 22.79
CA CYS A 19 16.69 -4.93 22.62
C CYS A 19 16.73 -4.21 21.25
N ALA A 20 17.90 -3.66 20.87
CA ALA A 20 18.08 -3.00 19.58
C ALA A 20 17.79 -3.93 18.41
N PHE A 21 18.32 -5.13 18.44
CA PHE A 21 18.15 -6.13 17.40
C PHE A 21 16.67 -6.51 17.20
N LEU A 22 15.94 -6.72 18.30
CA LEU A 22 14.52 -7.00 18.25
C LEU A 22 13.73 -5.83 17.61
N ILE A 23 14.02 -4.59 18.03
CA ILE A 23 13.35 -3.39 17.48
C ILE A 23 13.71 -3.21 16.00
N VAL A 24 14.97 -3.32 15.61
CA VAL A 24 15.43 -3.11 14.23
C VAL A 24 14.79 -4.12 13.29
N LEU A 25 14.85 -5.42 13.64
CA LEU A 25 14.23 -6.46 12.81
C LEU A 25 12.72 -6.23 12.62
N ALA A 26 12.01 -5.98 13.72
CA ALA A 26 10.59 -5.71 13.64
C ALA A 26 10.28 -4.42 12.84
N SER A 27 11.10 -3.37 13.00
CA SER A 27 10.90 -2.08 12.32
C SER A 27 11.01 -2.17 10.80
N VAL A 28 11.88 -3.04 10.29
CA VAL A 28 11.96 -3.33 8.84
C VAL A 28 10.66 -3.95 8.35
N GLY A 29 10.12 -4.94 9.07
CA GLY A 29 8.83 -5.54 8.73
C GLY A 29 7.67 -4.52 8.71
N PHE A 30 7.65 -3.60 9.67
CA PHE A 30 6.63 -2.54 9.72
C PHE A 30 6.83 -1.47 8.65
N GLY A 31 8.08 -1.09 8.38
CA GLY A 31 8.42 -0.09 7.36
C GLY A 31 8.03 -0.55 5.96
N LEU A 32 8.50 -1.72 5.56
CA LEU A 32 8.18 -2.31 4.26
C LEU A 32 6.68 -2.55 4.09
N GLN A 33 6.00 -3.13 5.10
CA GLN A 33 4.56 -3.35 5.02
C GLN A 33 3.83 -2.03 4.79
N LYS A 34 4.13 -1.00 5.58
CA LYS A 34 3.48 0.31 5.45
C LYS A 34 3.69 0.90 4.05
N SER A 35 4.94 0.93 3.58
CA SER A 35 5.26 1.51 2.27
C SER A 35 4.64 0.73 1.10
N ILE A 36 4.60 -0.61 1.18
CA ILE A 36 3.98 -1.43 0.14
C ILE A 36 2.46 -1.27 0.17
N VAL A 37 1.84 -1.27 1.35
CA VAL A 37 0.40 -1.02 1.50
C VAL A 37 0.04 0.37 0.98
N ASP A 38 0.77 1.40 1.36
CA ASP A 38 0.55 2.78 0.90
C ASP A 38 0.71 2.86 -0.63
N LYS A 39 1.66 2.12 -1.23
CA LYS A 39 1.87 2.06 -2.69
C LYS A 39 0.76 1.29 -3.41
N VAL A 40 0.26 0.20 -2.83
CA VAL A 40 -0.81 -0.62 -3.40
C VAL A 40 -2.15 0.09 -3.34
N VAL A 41 -2.47 0.69 -2.20
CA VAL A 41 -3.69 1.49 -2.04
C VAL A 41 -3.61 2.68 -3.00
N GLY A 42 -2.54 3.49 -2.94
CA GLY A 42 -2.35 4.64 -3.83
C GLY A 42 -3.63 5.44 -4.04
N ASP A 43 -4.00 5.66 -5.31
CA ASP A 43 -5.26 6.33 -5.71
C ASP A 43 -6.45 5.38 -5.82
N ARG A 44 -6.24 4.08 -5.62
CA ARG A 44 -7.34 3.12 -5.71
C ARG A 44 -8.27 3.30 -4.53
N LEU A 45 -9.56 3.32 -4.83
CA LEU A 45 -10.57 3.30 -3.80
C LEU A 45 -10.55 1.93 -3.10
N VAL A 46 -10.30 1.92 -1.81
CA VAL A 46 -10.36 0.70 -0.98
C VAL A 46 -11.77 0.07 -1.02
N THR A 47 -12.77 0.84 -1.46
CA THR A 47 -14.16 0.42 -1.61
C THR A 47 -14.48 -0.10 -3.01
N ALA A 48 -13.53 -0.07 -3.96
CA ALA A 48 -13.74 -0.54 -5.33
C ALA A 48 -13.43 -2.04 -5.47
N ILE A 49 -14.25 -2.70 -6.28
CA ILE A 49 -14.12 -4.08 -6.72
C ILE A 49 -14.13 -4.05 -8.25
N ASP A 50 -13.02 -4.42 -8.86
CA ASP A 50 -12.89 -4.54 -10.31
C ASP A 50 -13.55 -5.84 -10.77
N VAL A 51 -14.37 -5.77 -11.83
CA VAL A 51 -15.08 -6.92 -12.39
C VAL A 51 -14.67 -7.09 -13.85
N TYR A 52 -14.03 -8.21 -14.18
CA TYR A 52 -13.40 -8.40 -15.49
C TYR A 52 -14.27 -9.20 -16.49
N GLY A 53 -15.18 -10.02 -16.00
CA GLY A 53 -16.02 -10.86 -16.84
C GLY A 53 -16.78 -11.89 -16.02
N ILE A 54 -17.45 -12.80 -16.72
CA ILE A 54 -18.18 -13.92 -16.13
C ILE A 54 -17.68 -15.24 -16.74
N ALA A 55 -17.48 -16.24 -15.89
CA ALA A 55 -17.12 -17.58 -16.31
C ALA A 55 -18.24 -18.18 -17.17
N SER A 56 -17.89 -18.71 -18.34
CA SER A 56 -18.82 -19.48 -19.18
C SER A 56 -18.62 -20.98 -18.98
N GLU A 57 -19.70 -21.75 -19.11
CA GLU A 57 -19.64 -23.21 -19.10
C GLU A 57 -18.72 -23.77 -20.21
N ASP A 58 -18.54 -23.01 -21.28
CA ASP A 58 -17.70 -23.37 -22.43
C ASP A 58 -16.23 -23.02 -22.24
N GLY A 59 -15.83 -22.48 -21.06
CA GLY A 59 -14.46 -22.09 -20.74
C GLY A 59 -13.97 -20.81 -21.44
N VAL A 60 -14.85 -20.07 -22.11
CA VAL A 60 -14.57 -18.77 -22.71
C VAL A 60 -15.16 -17.70 -21.82
N ASP A 61 -14.32 -16.79 -21.31
CA ASP A 61 -14.76 -15.68 -20.50
C ASP A 61 -15.69 -14.76 -21.31
N ARG A 62 -16.91 -14.56 -20.80
CA ARG A 62 -17.85 -13.64 -21.43
C ARG A 62 -17.71 -12.25 -20.87
N GLN A 63 -17.80 -11.27 -21.74
CA GLN A 63 -17.91 -9.87 -21.32
C GLN A 63 -19.27 -9.64 -20.65
N ILE A 64 -19.31 -8.64 -19.79
CA ILE A 64 -20.49 -8.32 -18.99
C ILE A 64 -21.47 -7.51 -19.84
N ASP A 65 -22.70 -7.99 -19.93
CA ASP A 65 -23.79 -7.34 -20.63
C ASP A 65 -24.61 -6.44 -19.69
N GLU A 66 -25.69 -5.86 -20.21
CA GLU A 66 -26.59 -4.99 -19.46
C GLU A 66 -27.27 -5.72 -18.29
N LYS A 67 -27.55 -7.05 -18.43
CA LYS A 67 -28.12 -7.86 -17.35
C LYS A 67 -27.10 -8.05 -16.23
N GLY A 68 -25.85 -8.24 -16.59
CA GLY A 68 -24.74 -8.30 -15.62
C GLY A 68 -24.60 -6.99 -14.85
N ILE A 69 -24.65 -5.85 -15.53
CA ILE A 69 -24.63 -4.53 -14.84
C ILE A 69 -25.82 -4.36 -13.90
N ALA A 70 -27.03 -4.75 -14.35
CA ALA A 70 -28.25 -4.69 -13.52
C ALA A 70 -28.13 -5.59 -12.28
N TYR A 71 -27.57 -6.80 -12.42
CA TYR A 71 -27.29 -7.68 -11.29
C TYR A 71 -26.30 -7.03 -10.31
N LEU A 72 -25.16 -6.54 -10.80
CA LEU A 72 -24.15 -5.91 -9.95
C LEU A 72 -24.72 -4.71 -9.16
N ARG A 73 -25.62 -3.93 -9.78
CA ARG A 73 -26.33 -2.83 -9.09
C ARG A 73 -27.32 -3.30 -8.03
N SER A 74 -27.84 -4.53 -8.14
CA SER A 74 -28.82 -5.10 -7.20
C SER A 74 -28.19 -5.73 -5.95
N VAL A 75 -26.87 -5.91 -5.92
CA VAL A 75 -26.16 -6.51 -4.79
C VAL A 75 -26.24 -5.59 -3.57
N ASP A 76 -26.57 -6.17 -2.41
CA ASP A 76 -26.70 -5.39 -1.17
C ASP A 76 -25.39 -4.68 -0.81
N ARG A 77 -25.49 -3.47 -0.26
CA ARG A 77 -24.35 -2.62 0.09
C ARG A 77 -23.50 -2.11 -1.07
N VAL A 78 -23.93 -2.30 -2.31
CA VAL A 78 -23.35 -1.61 -3.47
C VAL A 78 -23.88 -0.18 -3.53
N LYS A 79 -22.95 0.78 -3.54
CA LYS A 79 -23.24 2.22 -3.63
C LYS A 79 -23.41 2.67 -5.08
N ALA A 80 -22.54 2.16 -5.98
CA ALA A 80 -22.55 2.48 -7.39
C ALA A 80 -21.87 1.36 -8.19
N VAL A 81 -22.21 1.26 -9.47
CA VAL A 81 -21.48 0.45 -10.46
C VAL A 81 -21.07 1.37 -11.58
N THR A 82 -19.77 1.53 -11.76
CA THR A 82 -19.19 2.33 -12.84
C THR A 82 -18.71 1.43 -13.97
N TYR A 83 -18.61 1.98 -15.16
CA TYR A 83 -17.97 1.37 -16.31
C TYR A 83 -17.25 2.42 -17.13
N ARG A 84 -16.15 2.05 -17.78
CA ARG A 84 -15.36 2.90 -18.65
C ARG A 84 -15.17 2.21 -19.99
N ASN A 85 -15.92 2.63 -20.99
CA ASN A 85 -15.83 2.05 -22.31
C ASN A 85 -15.09 3.00 -23.26
N ASN A 86 -13.99 2.53 -23.80
CA ASN A 86 -13.23 3.31 -24.77
C ASN A 86 -13.98 3.37 -26.10
N VAL A 87 -13.98 4.55 -26.75
CA VAL A 87 -14.35 4.65 -28.17
C VAL A 87 -13.33 3.81 -28.95
N ARG A 88 -13.83 2.85 -29.72
CA ARG A 88 -13.00 1.85 -30.41
C ARG A 88 -12.48 2.34 -31.76
N GLN A 89 -12.07 3.59 -31.80
CA GLN A 89 -11.34 4.21 -32.90
C GLN A 89 -10.54 5.40 -32.39
N THR A 90 -9.59 5.84 -33.18
CA THR A 90 -8.84 7.06 -32.89
C THR A 90 -9.68 8.28 -33.25
N ILE A 91 -10.10 9.03 -32.24
CA ILE A 91 -10.82 10.30 -32.41
C ILE A 91 -9.79 11.43 -32.49
N ARG A 92 -9.83 12.18 -33.61
CA ARG A 92 -9.04 13.41 -33.73
C ARG A 92 -9.76 14.55 -33.03
N SER A 93 -9.15 15.10 -32.01
CA SER A 93 -9.72 16.23 -31.27
C SER A 93 -8.91 17.51 -31.49
N THR A 94 -9.58 18.64 -31.69
CA THR A 94 -8.94 19.95 -31.83
C THR A 94 -9.67 20.99 -31.01
N VAL A 95 -8.91 21.93 -30.41
CA VAL A 95 -9.41 23.11 -29.71
C VAL A 95 -8.73 24.33 -30.35
N ASP A 96 -9.52 25.25 -30.87
CA ASP A 96 -9.01 26.45 -31.58
C ASP A 96 -8.00 26.11 -32.70
N GLY A 97 -8.18 24.98 -33.40
CA GLY A 97 -7.28 24.49 -34.43
C GLY A 97 -5.99 23.83 -33.94
N VAL A 98 -5.79 23.76 -32.64
CA VAL A 98 -4.67 23.03 -32.01
C VAL A 98 -5.11 21.58 -31.73
N ALA A 99 -4.31 20.61 -32.18
CA ALA A 99 -4.59 19.21 -31.90
C ALA A 99 -4.53 18.95 -30.41
N VAL A 100 -5.58 18.34 -29.88
CA VAL A 100 -5.60 17.77 -28.54
C VAL A 100 -5.04 16.37 -28.66
N ILE A 101 -3.94 16.11 -28.00
CA ILE A 101 -3.43 14.74 -27.89
C ILE A 101 -4.25 14.05 -26.80
N SER A 102 -5.43 13.57 -27.17
CA SER A 102 -6.18 12.68 -26.31
C SER A 102 -5.68 11.25 -26.49
N GLY A 103 -5.27 10.62 -25.42
CA GLY A 103 -4.91 9.21 -25.44
C GLY A 103 -6.10 8.34 -25.78
N LYS A 104 -7.26 8.62 -25.17
CA LYS A 104 -8.50 7.85 -25.34
C LYS A 104 -9.71 8.76 -25.16
N VAL A 105 -10.79 8.45 -25.88
CA VAL A 105 -12.13 8.97 -25.58
C VAL A 105 -12.89 7.89 -24.83
N ILE A 106 -13.31 8.19 -23.61
CA ILE A 106 -13.87 7.22 -22.68
C ILE A 106 -15.32 7.60 -22.37
N ASN A 107 -16.23 6.69 -22.65
CA ASN A 107 -17.61 6.83 -22.21
C ASN A 107 -17.74 6.44 -20.75
N VAL A 108 -18.40 7.29 -19.96
CA VAL A 108 -18.62 7.10 -18.52
C VAL A 108 -20.04 7.49 -18.12
N ASP A 109 -20.52 6.91 -17.04
CA ASP A 109 -21.67 7.37 -16.28
C ASP A 109 -21.16 8.36 -15.21
N PHE A 110 -21.28 9.67 -15.44
CA PHE A 110 -20.76 10.69 -14.52
C PHE A 110 -21.40 10.66 -13.12
N GLU A 111 -22.64 10.21 -12.98
CA GLU A 111 -23.30 10.06 -11.69
C GLU A 111 -22.64 8.91 -10.88
N ALA A 112 -22.49 7.76 -11.51
CA ALA A 112 -21.83 6.62 -10.92
C ALA A 112 -20.33 6.90 -10.64
N GLU A 113 -19.62 7.54 -11.57
CA GLU A 113 -18.21 7.96 -11.41
C GLU A 113 -18.04 8.93 -10.23
N THR A 114 -18.95 9.88 -10.06
CA THR A 114 -18.94 10.79 -8.90
C THR A 114 -19.11 10.03 -7.59
N ALA A 115 -20.04 9.09 -7.56
CA ALA A 115 -20.22 8.20 -6.40
C ALA A 115 -18.97 7.35 -6.13
N ALA A 116 -18.20 7.03 -7.17
CA ALA A 116 -16.92 6.34 -7.12
C ALA A 116 -15.74 7.27 -6.76
N GLY A 117 -15.96 8.56 -6.58
CA GLY A 117 -14.90 9.51 -6.20
C GLY A 117 -14.18 10.20 -7.37
N PHE A 118 -14.73 10.13 -8.58
CA PHE A 118 -14.21 10.91 -9.71
C PHE A 118 -14.21 12.40 -9.37
N GLY A 119 -13.02 12.98 -9.28
CA GLY A 119 -12.80 14.37 -8.90
C GLY A 119 -12.43 15.25 -10.09
N LEU A 120 -12.61 16.55 -9.91
CA LEU A 120 -12.19 17.59 -10.86
C LEU A 120 -11.13 18.48 -10.23
N SER A 121 -10.14 18.91 -11.01
CA SER A 121 -9.19 19.97 -10.63
C SER A 121 -9.76 21.35 -10.94
N ALA A 122 -10.63 21.49 -11.95
CA ALA A 122 -11.29 22.74 -12.33
C ALA A 122 -12.60 22.47 -13.06
N GLY A 123 -13.51 23.45 -13.03
CA GLY A 123 -14.79 23.39 -13.75
C GLY A 123 -15.88 22.63 -13.00
N ARG A 124 -16.75 21.97 -13.75
CA ARG A 124 -17.89 21.20 -13.27
C ARG A 124 -18.10 19.94 -14.09
N LEU A 125 -18.94 19.05 -13.60
CA LEU A 125 -19.39 17.87 -14.36
C LEU A 125 -20.34 18.28 -15.50
N PRO A 126 -20.40 17.48 -16.59
CA PRO A 126 -21.33 17.69 -17.70
C PRO A 126 -22.80 17.68 -17.21
N GLN A 127 -23.58 18.61 -17.75
CA GLN A 127 -25.02 18.73 -17.52
C GLN A 127 -25.82 18.69 -18.84
N ALA A 128 -25.14 18.81 -19.97
CA ALA A 128 -25.70 18.75 -21.32
C ALA A 128 -25.00 17.66 -22.14
N ASP A 129 -25.67 17.21 -23.20
CA ASP A 129 -25.24 16.10 -24.06
C ASP A 129 -23.98 16.37 -24.85
N ASP A 130 -23.67 17.64 -25.06
CA ASP A 130 -22.50 18.15 -25.78
C ASP A 130 -21.37 18.63 -24.86
N GLU A 131 -21.43 18.31 -23.56
CA GLU A 131 -20.41 18.68 -22.58
C GLU A 131 -19.48 17.51 -22.25
N VAL A 132 -18.19 17.82 -22.06
CA VAL A 132 -17.15 16.83 -21.79
C VAL A 132 -16.22 17.28 -20.67
N VAL A 133 -15.56 16.29 -20.04
CA VAL A 133 -14.44 16.50 -19.12
C VAL A 133 -13.18 16.01 -19.80
N ILE A 134 -12.08 16.77 -19.69
CA ILE A 134 -10.78 16.35 -20.22
C ILE A 134 -9.84 15.97 -19.08
N GLY A 135 -8.92 15.07 -19.36
CA GLY A 135 -7.86 14.65 -18.43
C GLY A 135 -6.94 15.80 -18.08
N TYR A 136 -6.33 15.73 -16.93
CA TYR A 136 -5.45 16.78 -16.41
C TYR A 136 -4.30 17.14 -17.36
N TYR A 137 -3.78 16.14 -18.08
CA TYR A 137 -2.62 16.24 -18.98
C TYR A 137 -2.99 16.32 -20.47
N SER A 138 -4.23 16.59 -20.83
CA SER A 138 -4.70 16.59 -22.22
C SER A 138 -4.00 17.60 -23.16
N ARG A 139 -3.25 18.56 -22.60
CA ARG A 139 -2.47 19.54 -23.36
C ARG A 139 -1.01 19.13 -23.61
N ILE A 140 -0.54 18.05 -22.97
CA ILE A 140 0.87 17.67 -23.08
C ILE A 140 1.09 16.85 -24.36
N PRO A 141 2.10 17.19 -25.20
CA PRO A 141 2.53 16.31 -26.28
C PRO A 141 2.98 14.96 -25.74
N ALA A 142 2.58 13.85 -26.37
CA ALA A 142 3.00 12.52 -25.97
C ALA A 142 4.53 12.31 -26.02
N GLU A 143 5.21 13.08 -26.87
CA GLU A 143 6.67 13.08 -26.98
C GLU A 143 7.26 14.27 -26.21
N GLY A 144 8.13 14.00 -25.23
CA GLY A 144 8.92 15.02 -24.54
C GLY A 144 8.51 15.34 -23.10
N PHE A 145 7.49 14.68 -22.55
CA PHE A 145 7.17 14.80 -21.14
C PHE A 145 8.16 13.99 -20.31
N LYS A 146 8.88 14.67 -19.40
CA LYS A 146 9.70 14.00 -18.38
C LYS A 146 8.97 14.05 -17.05
N PRO A 147 8.98 12.96 -16.26
CA PRO A 147 8.51 12.99 -14.89
C PRO A 147 9.22 14.12 -14.12
N GLY A 148 8.46 15.05 -13.57
CA GLY A 148 9.00 16.22 -12.87
C GLY A 148 8.86 17.56 -13.62
N ASP A 149 8.55 17.56 -14.92
CA ASP A 149 8.19 18.80 -15.63
C ASP A 149 6.76 19.22 -15.20
N GLU A 150 6.56 20.50 -14.86
CA GLU A 150 5.20 21.01 -14.64
C GLU A 150 4.48 21.06 -16.01
N PRO A 151 3.41 20.27 -16.19
CA PRO A 151 2.69 20.29 -17.44
C PRO A 151 1.95 21.62 -17.62
N PRO A 152 1.84 22.13 -18.87
CA PRO A 152 1.02 23.27 -19.13
C PRO A 152 -0.42 22.98 -18.69
N SER A 153 -1.00 23.88 -17.90
CA SER A 153 -2.35 23.73 -17.36
C SER A 153 -3.39 23.57 -18.47
N ALA A 154 -4.17 22.48 -18.42
CA ALA A 154 -5.33 22.32 -19.27
C ALA A 154 -6.43 23.38 -18.98
N GLY A 155 -6.25 24.17 -17.90
CA GLY A 155 -7.19 25.22 -17.48
C GLY A 155 -7.53 26.26 -18.54
N GLU A 156 -6.62 26.55 -19.46
CA GLU A 156 -6.86 27.46 -20.60
C GLU A 156 -7.91 26.94 -21.59
N TRP A 157 -8.24 25.67 -21.57
CA TRP A 157 -9.24 25.06 -22.43
C TRP A 157 -10.63 24.98 -21.81
N LEU A 158 -10.74 25.29 -20.52
CA LEU A 158 -12.02 25.28 -19.81
C LEU A 158 -12.99 26.30 -20.45
N GLY A 159 -14.19 25.84 -20.78
CA GLY A 159 -15.22 26.65 -21.44
C GLY A 159 -15.09 26.75 -22.97
N LYS A 160 -13.99 26.27 -23.57
CA LYS A 160 -13.80 26.24 -25.01
C LYS A 160 -14.55 25.09 -25.67
N THR A 161 -14.79 25.26 -27.00
CA THR A 161 -15.38 24.20 -27.82
C THR A 161 -14.27 23.35 -28.43
N MET A 162 -14.41 22.04 -28.27
CA MET A 162 -13.55 21.05 -28.90
C MET A 162 -14.29 20.38 -30.05
N SER A 163 -13.62 20.22 -31.18
CA SER A 163 -14.11 19.45 -32.31
C SER A 163 -13.53 18.03 -32.23
N MET A 164 -14.40 17.04 -32.22
CA MET A 164 -14.03 15.61 -32.20
C MET A 164 -14.43 14.99 -33.54
N GLU A 165 -13.46 14.50 -34.32
CA GLU A 165 -13.71 13.87 -35.62
C GLU A 165 -13.69 12.35 -35.48
N ALA A 166 -14.82 11.69 -35.78
CA ALA A 166 -14.94 10.27 -35.95
C ALA A 166 -15.02 9.91 -37.44
N SER A 167 -14.53 8.72 -37.78
CA SER A 167 -14.61 8.17 -39.13
C SER A 167 -15.25 6.78 -39.16
N GLN A 168 -15.82 6.41 -40.31
CA GLN A 168 -16.37 5.09 -40.56
C GLN A 168 -16.15 4.72 -42.03
N PHE A 169 -15.83 3.45 -42.27
CA PHE A 169 -15.70 2.92 -43.61
C PHE A 169 -17.04 2.29 -44.06
N GLU A 170 -17.43 2.62 -45.30
CA GLU A 170 -18.52 1.98 -45.99
C GLU A 170 -18.07 0.62 -46.53
N THR A 171 -19.03 -0.20 -46.95
CA THR A 171 -18.74 -1.54 -47.51
C THR A 171 -17.91 -1.49 -48.80
N ASP A 172 -17.91 -0.35 -49.50
CA ASP A 172 -17.08 -0.10 -50.71
C ASP A 172 -15.65 0.41 -50.38
N GLY A 173 -15.32 0.55 -49.09
CA GLY A 173 -14.04 1.05 -48.61
C GLY A 173 -13.95 2.59 -48.55
N THR A 174 -15.05 3.30 -48.85
CA THR A 174 -15.07 4.79 -48.76
C THR A 174 -15.09 5.22 -47.32
N GLU A 175 -14.15 6.11 -46.93
CA GLU A 175 -14.13 6.70 -45.56
C GLU A 175 -15.07 7.87 -45.45
N ARG A 176 -16.02 7.83 -44.53
CA ARG A 176 -16.85 8.97 -44.13
C ARG A 176 -16.35 9.53 -42.81
N LYS A 177 -16.34 10.86 -42.68
CA LYS A 177 -15.93 11.57 -41.49
C LYS A 177 -17.05 12.48 -40.99
N LYS A 178 -17.17 12.61 -39.68
CA LYS A 178 -18.10 13.54 -39.03
C LYS A 178 -17.43 14.19 -37.83
N SER A 179 -17.53 15.50 -37.76
CA SER A 179 -17.07 16.29 -36.62
C SER A 179 -18.23 16.55 -35.66
N PHE A 180 -17.97 16.33 -34.39
CA PHE A 180 -18.88 16.60 -33.26
C PHE A 180 -18.30 17.76 -32.45
N SER A 181 -19.07 18.84 -32.29
CA SER A 181 -18.67 19.94 -31.43
C SER A 181 -19.11 19.69 -30.00
N VAL A 182 -18.16 19.66 -29.07
CA VAL A 182 -18.41 19.45 -27.64
C VAL A 182 -17.75 20.57 -26.82
N LYS A 183 -18.35 20.94 -25.71
CA LYS A 183 -17.84 21.98 -24.80
C LYS A 183 -17.07 21.39 -23.66
N ILE A 184 -15.87 21.85 -23.42
CA ILE A 184 -15.05 21.45 -22.26
C ILE A 184 -15.57 22.19 -21.03
N VAL A 185 -16.17 21.47 -20.07
CA VAL A 185 -16.76 22.04 -18.85
C VAL A 185 -16.03 21.65 -17.58
N GLY A 186 -15.15 20.65 -17.64
CA GLY A 186 -14.37 20.18 -16.50
C GLY A 186 -13.01 19.64 -16.89
N ILE A 187 -12.12 19.64 -15.91
CA ILE A 187 -10.78 19.04 -16.00
C ILE A 187 -10.69 18.03 -14.88
N ALA A 188 -10.37 16.78 -15.20
CA ALA A 188 -10.22 15.73 -14.23
C ALA A 188 -9.15 16.06 -13.17
N ALA A 189 -9.25 15.49 -12.00
CA ALA A 189 -8.28 15.66 -10.92
C ALA A 189 -6.88 15.22 -11.38
N LYS A 190 -5.85 15.91 -10.88
CA LYS A 190 -4.46 15.52 -11.12
C LYS A 190 -4.24 14.11 -10.55
N PRO A 191 -3.73 13.15 -11.36
CA PRO A 191 -3.35 11.86 -10.85
C PRO A 191 -2.32 12.00 -9.71
N SER A 192 -2.45 11.24 -8.63
CA SER A 192 -1.53 11.31 -7.50
C SER A 192 -0.19 10.64 -7.81
N ARG A 193 -0.14 9.78 -8.82
CA ARG A 193 1.09 9.12 -9.28
C ARG A 193 1.74 9.92 -10.39
N GLU A 194 2.98 10.37 -10.21
CA GLU A 194 3.73 11.18 -11.17
C GLU A 194 3.90 10.52 -12.56
N TRP A 195 3.88 9.19 -12.63
CA TRP A 195 4.01 8.45 -13.88
C TRP A 195 2.67 8.22 -14.61
N GLN A 196 1.54 8.52 -13.97
CA GLN A 196 0.21 8.33 -14.55
C GLN A 196 -0.19 9.59 -15.31
N ILE A 197 -0.19 9.51 -16.63
CA ILE A 197 -0.61 10.60 -17.50
C ILE A 197 -2.07 10.36 -17.88
N ASP A 198 -2.97 11.17 -17.34
CA ASP A 198 -4.36 11.20 -17.79
C ASP A 198 -4.55 12.30 -18.84
N ASN A 199 -4.57 11.90 -20.11
CA ASN A 199 -4.86 12.74 -21.27
C ASN A 199 -6.17 12.31 -21.97
N SER A 200 -7.06 11.61 -21.25
CA SER A 200 -8.33 11.11 -21.77
C SER A 200 -9.35 12.23 -21.98
N VAL A 201 -10.34 11.97 -22.82
CA VAL A 201 -11.56 12.77 -22.92
C VAL A 201 -12.72 11.93 -22.39
N TYR A 202 -13.37 12.39 -21.35
CA TYR A 202 -14.51 11.71 -20.73
C TYR A 202 -15.81 12.25 -21.28
N ILE A 203 -16.61 11.37 -21.90
CA ILE A 203 -17.89 11.70 -22.52
C ILE A 203 -19.04 10.96 -21.85
N GLY A 204 -20.21 11.58 -21.78
CA GLY A 204 -21.44 10.94 -21.31
C GLY A 204 -22.10 10.04 -22.36
N ASN A 205 -23.12 9.29 -21.93
CA ASN A 205 -23.85 8.34 -22.79
C ASN A 205 -24.48 9.00 -24.01
N ALA A 206 -24.97 10.23 -23.91
CA ALA A 206 -25.57 10.93 -25.03
C ALA A 206 -24.53 11.30 -26.12
N ALA A 207 -23.36 11.82 -25.73
CA ALA A 207 -22.28 12.08 -26.66
C ALA A 207 -21.79 10.80 -27.33
N MET A 208 -21.70 9.69 -26.59
CA MET A 208 -21.40 8.36 -27.13
C MET A 208 -22.45 7.91 -28.14
N GLY A 209 -23.74 8.06 -27.83
CA GLY A 209 -24.86 7.73 -28.73
C GLY A 209 -24.81 8.50 -30.06
N ASN A 210 -24.31 9.75 -30.06
CA ASN A 210 -24.09 10.52 -31.27
C ASN A 210 -23.00 9.92 -32.18
N ILE A 211 -21.92 9.42 -31.58
CA ILE A 211 -20.83 8.74 -32.30
C ILE A 211 -21.36 7.41 -32.86
N GLU A 212 -22.02 6.60 -32.05
CA GLU A 212 -22.61 5.30 -32.41
C GLU A 212 -23.65 5.47 -33.53
N SER A 213 -24.51 6.47 -33.44
CA SER A 213 -25.50 6.76 -34.51
C SER A 213 -24.86 7.10 -35.85
N PHE A 214 -23.67 7.72 -35.86
CA PHE A 214 -22.91 8.00 -37.07
C PHE A 214 -22.22 6.74 -37.60
N THR A 215 -21.57 5.96 -36.73
CA THR A 215 -20.82 4.78 -37.13
C THR A 215 -21.70 3.59 -37.44
N GLY A 216 -22.90 3.53 -36.84
CA GLY A 216 -23.80 2.36 -36.88
C GLY A 216 -23.34 1.16 -36.04
N THR A 217 -22.32 1.34 -35.21
CA THR A 217 -21.66 0.29 -34.46
C THR A 217 -21.55 0.66 -32.98
N GLN A 218 -21.48 -0.36 -32.10
CA GLN A 218 -21.27 -0.14 -30.68
C GLN A 218 -19.89 0.47 -30.42
N TRP A 219 -19.81 1.36 -29.44
CA TRP A 219 -18.60 2.05 -29.01
C TRP A 219 -17.87 2.78 -30.13
N GLY A 220 -18.58 3.08 -31.23
CA GLY A 220 -18.02 3.80 -32.37
C GLY A 220 -16.93 3.01 -33.11
N GLU A 221 -16.96 1.69 -33.06
CA GLU A 221 -15.95 0.83 -33.67
C GLU A 221 -15.97 0.93 -35.21
N GLN A 222 -14.79 1.02 -35.82
CA GLN A 222 -14.68 1.12 -37.27
C GLN A 222 -14.80 -0.25 -37.93
N ARG A 223 -15.52 -0.28 -39.08
CA ARG A 223 -15.46 -1.40 -40.02
C ARG A 223 -14.07 -1.46 -40.67
N ILE A 224 -13.63 -2.66 -40.99
CA ILE A 224 -12.45 -2.88 -41.81
C ILE A 224 -12.93 -3.45 -43.13
N ALA A 225 -12.78 -2.69 -44.21
CA ALA A 225 -13.13 -3.16 -45.54
C ALA A 225 -12.24 -4.36 -45.92
N PRO A 226 -12.76 -5.32 -46.73
CA PRO A 226 -11.96 -6.39 -47.25
C PRO A 226 -10.77 -5.87 -48.06
N ASP A 227 -9.59 -6.42 -47.82
CA ASP A 227 -8.37 -6.14 -48.53
C ASP A 227 -7.57 -7.45 -48.84
N LYS A 228 -6.36 -7.32 -49.36
CA LYS A 228 -5.54 -8.51 -49.70
C LYS A 228 -5.03 -9.27 -48.48
N GLU A 229 -4.88 -8.57 -47.35
CA GLU A 229 -4.39 -9.14 -46.09
C GLU A 229 -5.55 -9.67 -45.25
N ASN A 230 -6.74 -9.04 -45.35
CA ASN A 230 -7.98 -9.42 -44.69
C ASN A 230 -9.14 -9.54 -45.70
N PRO A 231 -9.24 -10.63 -46.46
CA PRO A 231 -10.24 -10.81 -47.52
C PRO A 231 -11.70 -10.82 -47.03
N GLU A 232 -11.94 -11.14 -45.77
CA GLU A 232 -13.28 -11.16 -45.18
C GLU A 232 -13.68 -9.80 -44.59
N GLY A 233 -12.69 -8.89 -44.37
CA GLY A 233 -12.90 -7.66 -43.65
C GLY A 233 -13.25 -7.90 -42.18
N TYR A 234 -13.73 -6.87 -41.52
CA TYR A 234 -14.25 -6.95 -40.13
C TYR A 234 -15.51 -6.09 -39.99
N GLU A 235 -16.60 -6.71 -39.59
CA GLU A 235 -17.86 -6.03 -39.26
C GLU A 235 -18.00 -6.03 -37.73
N PRO A 236 -17.92 -4.85 -37.09
CA PRO A 236 -18.07 -4.75 -35.63
C PRO A 236 -19.53 -4.94 -35.19
N PRO A 237 -19.77 -5.22 -33.91
CA PRO A 237 -21.14 -5.35 -33.37
C PRO A 237 -21.99 -4.14 -33.68
N GLY A 238 -23.18 -4.38 -34.22
CA GLY A 238 -24.17 -3.34 -34.52
C GLY A 238 -24.89 -2.85 -33.26
N LEU A 239 -25.67 -1.78 -33.40
CA LEU A 239 -26.43 -1.18 -32.28
C LEU A 239 -27.52 -2.11 -31.69
N GLN A 240 -27.93 -3.14 -32.43
CA GLN A 240 -28.95 -4.09 -32.02
C GLN A 240 -28.37 -5.33 -31.28
N ASP A 241 -27.05 -5.50 -31.36
CA ASP A 241 -26.36 -6.60 -30.70
C ASP A 241 -26.30 -6.39 -29.18
N PRO A 242 -26.16 -7.45 -28.38
CA PRO A 242 -26.01 -7.30 -26.92
C PRO A 242 -24.84 -6.39 -26.58
N ARG A 243 -25.11 -5.34 -25.82
CA ARG A 243 -24.07 -4.37 -25.42
C ARG A 243 -23.13 -4.98 -24.40
N GLN A 244 -21.86 -4.82 -24.65
CA GLN A 244 -20.79 -5.35 -23.79
C GLN A 244 -20.06 -4.21 -23.10
N TYR A 245 -19.84 -4.33 -21.79
CA TYR A 245 -19.19 -3.33 -20.97
C TYR A 245 -17.78 -3.76 -20.58
N SER A 246 -16.88 -2.80 -20.44
CA SER A 246 -15.50 -3.00 -20.02
C SER A 246 -15.14 -2.09 -18.86
N GLU A 247 -14.04 -2.41 -18.17
CA GLU A 247 -13.53 -1.66 -17.02
C GLU A 247 -14.63 -1.37 -15.98
N ILE A 248 -15.32 -2.44 -15.54
CA ILE A 248 -16.43 -2.34 -14.61
C ILE A 248 -15.90 -2.33 -13.19
N GLN A 249 -16.37 -1.37 -12.40
CA GLN A 249 -16.08 -1.30 -10.97
C GLN A 249 -17.37 -1.26 -10.15
N VAL A 250 -17.43 -2.10 -9.14
CA VAL A 250 -18.48 -2.09 -8.11
C VAL A 250 -17.96 -1.35 -6.90
N ILE A 251 -18.62 -0.30 -6.49
CA ILE A 251 -18.26 0.53 -5.35
C ILE A 251 -19.12 0.15 -4.15
N ALA A 252 -18.48 -0.35 -3.11
CA ALA A 252 -19.13 -0.67 -1.84
C ALA A 252 -19.46 0.60 -1.04
N ASP A 253 -20.46 0.56 -0.19
CA ASP A 253 -20.81 1.65 0.74
C ASP A 253 -19.78 1.84 1.87
N GLY A 254 -18.85 0.89 2.02
CA GLY A 254 -17.75 0.98 2.98
C GLY A 254 -16.74 -0.16 2.83
N ALA A 255 -15.49 0.10 3.18
CA ALA A 255 -14.37 -0.84 3.04
C ALA A 255 -14.62 -2.20 3.71
N ARG A 256 -15.34 -2.23 4.84
CA ARG A 256 -15.69 -3.47 5.56
C ARG A 256 -16.61 -4.41 4.79
N HIS A 257 -17.36 -3.91 3.78
CA HIS A 257 -18.31 -4.69 3.01
C HIS A 257 -17.71 -5.24 1.71
N VAL A 258 -16.57 -4.71 1.27
CA VAL A 258 -15.91 -5.08 0.00
C VAL A 258 -15.73 -6.60 -0.13
N LYS A 259 -15.22 -7.25 0.91
CA LYS A 259 -14.96 -8.69 0.87
C LYS A 259 -16.24 -9.51 0.73
N ALA A 260 -17.30 -9.16 1.47
CA ALA A 260 -18.58 -9.85 1.40
C ALA A 260 -19.24 -9.66 0.01
N ILE A 261 -19.19 -8.44 -0.53
CA ILE A 261 -19.71 -8.12 -1.87
C ILE A 261 -18.89 -8.87 -2.93
N ALA A 262 -17.56 -8.84 -2.86
CA ALA A 262 -16.68 -9.54 -3.80
C ALA A 262 -16.96 -11.07 -3.79
N GLU A 263 -17.14 -11.65 -2.62
CA GLU A 263 -17.48 -13.08 -2.46
C GLU A 263 -18.84 -13.41 -3.07
N GLN A 264 -19.85 -12.60 -2.80
CA GLN A 264 -21.21 -12.79 -3.38
C GLN A 264 -21.20 -12.69 -4.91
N ILE A 265 -20.44 -11.74 -5.48
CA ILE A 265 -20.31 -11.57 -6.94
C ILE A 265 -19.53 -12.76 -7.53
N ARG A 266 -18.49 -13.24 -6.85
CA ARG A 266 -17.67 -14.40 -7.26
C ARG A 266 -18.48 -15.70 -7.27
N GLU A 267 -19.38 -15.89 -6.29
CA GLU A 267 -20.27 -17.06 -6.24
C GLU A 267 -21.24 -17.13 -7.45
N GLN A 268 -21.50 -16.00 -8.09
CA GLN A 268 -22.30 -15.95 -9.33
C GLN A 268 -21.44 -16.13 -10.60
N GLY A 269 -20.19 -16.50 -10.44
CA GLY A 269 -19.27 -16.80 -11.54
C GLY A 269 -18.53 -15.60 -12.13
N TYR A 270 -18.62 -14.42 -11.51
CA TYR A 270 -17.85 -13.25 -11.98
C TYR A 270 -16.40 -13.31 -11.51
N PHE A 271 -15.49 -12.90 -12.38
CA PHE A 271 -14.10 -12.67 -12.03
C PHE A 271 -13.95 -11.30 -11.39
N VAL A 272 -13.62 -11.28 -10.11
CA VAL A 272 -13.49 -10.05 -9.35
C VAL A 272 -12.12 -9.94 -8.69
N HIS A 273 -11.62 -8.72 -8.63
CA HIS A 273 -10.42 -8.36 -7.89
C HIS A 273 -10.68 -7.11 -7.05
N SER A 274 -10.20 -7.10 -5.83
CA SER A 274 -10.32 -5.94 -4.96
C SER A 274 -9.00 -5.59 -4.31
N VAL A 275 -8.81 -4.30 -4.01
CA VAL A 275 -7.66 -3.84 -3.22
C VAL A 275 -7.64 -4.54 -1.85
N ALA A 276 -8.81 -4.89 -1.31
CA ALA A 276 -8.91 -5.61 -0.04
C ALA A 276 -8.30 -7.03 -0.13
N ASP A 277 -8.54 -7.78 -1.23
CA ASP A 277 -7.94 -9.11 -1.45
C ASP A 277 -6.42 -9.01 -1.58
N GLU A 278 -5.92 -7.98 -2.28
CA GLU A 278 -4.50 -7.70 -2.45
C GLU A 278 -3.84 -7.37 -1.10
N LEU A 279 -4.50 -6.55 -0.29
CA LEU A 279 -4.04 -6.21 1.06
C LEU A 279 -4.01 -7.41 2.00
N ASP A 280 -4.98 -8.32 1.92
CA ASP A 280 -5.00 -9.54 2.72
C ASP A 280 -3.80 -10.45 2.39
N GLN A 281 -3.47 -10.62 1.10
CA GLN A 281 -2.28 -11.38 0.68
C GLN A 281 -0.99 -10.73 1.20
N ILE A 282 -0.85 -9.41 1.04
CA ILE A 282 0.30 -8.66 1.54
C ILE A 282 0.40 -8.81 3.06
N ASN A 283 -0.69 -8.64 3.79
CA ASN A 283 -0.72 -8.77 5.25
C ASN A 283 -0.30 -10.18 5.70
N LEU A 284 -0.73 -11.23 4.99
CA LEU A 284 -0.32 -12.61 5.28
C LEU A 284 1.19 -12.81 5.12
N VAL A 285 1.77 -12.34 4.01
CA VAL A 285 3.23 -12.42 3.77
C VAL A 285 3.99 -11.68 4.87
N PHE A 286 3.56 -10.45 5.21
CA PHE A 286 4.20 -9.68 6.27
C PHE A 286 3.99 -10.28 7.66
N LEU A 287 2.86 -10.94 7.93
CA LEU A 287 2.65 -11.68 9.17
C LEU A 287 3.67 -12.81 9.32
N ILE A 288 3.85 -13.64 8.29
CA ILE A 288 4.83 -14.74 8.28
C ILE A 288 6.24 -14.19 8.48
N MET A 289 6.60 -13.11 7.74
CA MET A 289 7.89 -12.46 7.87
C MET A 289 8.11 -11.93 9.30
N LYS A 290 7.13 -11.24 9.89
CA LYS A 290 7.21 -10.72 11.26
C LYS A 290 7.39 -11.83 12.29
N ILE A 291 6.69 -12.96 12.13
CA ILE A 291 6.86 -14.12 13.01
C ILE A 291 8.32 -14.62 12.95
N GLY A 292 8.89 -14.76 11.75
CA GLY A 292 10.29 -15.13 11.57
C GLY A 292 11.26 -14.14 12.24
N LEU A 293 11.05 -12.85 12.04
CA LEU A 293 11.88 -11.78 12.63
C LEU A 293 11.78 -11.77 14.16
N VAL A 294 10.58 -11.95 14.72
CA VAL A 294 10.36 -12.07 16.18
C VAL A 294 11.06 -13.31 16.73
N PHE A 295 11.03 -14.43 16.01
CA PHE A 295 11.75 -15.65 16.42
C PHE A 295 13.26 -15.38 16.53
N VAL A 296 13.87 -14.78 15.50
CA VAL A 296 15.29 -14.40 15.52
C VAL A 296 15.59 -13.41 16.65
N GLY A 297 14.73 -12.39 16.83
CA GLY A 297 14.84 -11.42 17.93
C GLY A 297 14.76 -12.09 19.32
N THR A 298 13.93 -13.11 19.45
CA THR A 298 13.82 -13.90 20.70
C THR A 298 15.14 -14.60 21.04
N ILE A 299 15.85 -15.12 20.04
CA ILE A 299 17.18 -15.73 20.25
C ILE A 299 18.17 -14.69 20.80
N ALA A 300 18.19 -13.46 20.25
CA ALA A 300 19.04 -12.39 20.75
C ALA A 300 18.74 -12.03 22.22
N VAL A 301 17.45 -11.98 22.58
CA VAL A 301 17.00 -11.73 23.96
C VAL A 301 17.41 -12.88 24.89
N LEU A 302 17.35 -14.14 24.45
CA LEU A 302 17.82 -15.29 25.23
C LEU A 302 19.33 -15.21 25.50
N ILE A 303 20.13 -14.80 24.51
CA ILE A 303 21.59 -14.59 24.68
C ILE A 303 21.86 -13.49 25.73
N ALA A 304 21.12 -12.38 25.64
CA ALA A 304 21.21 -11.30 26.63
C ALA A 304 20.80 -11.78 28.03
N SER A 305 19.77 -12.63 28.13
CA SER A 305 19.32 -13.27 29.40
C SER A 305 20.43 -14.07 30.06
N ILE A 306 21.15 -14.87 29.30
CA ILE A 306 22.30 -15.67 29.81
C ILE A 306 23.40 -14.74 30.31
N GLY A 307 23.68 -13.65 29.58
CA GLY A 307 24.63 -12.62 29.99
C GLY A 307 24.29 -11.99 31.34
N ILE A 308 23.02 -11.62 31.54
CA ILE A 308 22.52 -11.05 32.80
C ILE A 308 22.65 -12.09 33.92
N TYR A 309 22.20 -13.33 33.67
CA TYR A 309 22.27 -14.43 34.66
C TYR A 309 23.71 -14.67 35.13
N ASN A 310 24.68 -14.76 34.21
CA ASN A 310 26.08 -14.99 34.52
C ASN A 310 26.68 -13.84 35.33
N THR A 311 26.40 -12.61 34.92
CA THR A 311 26.91 -11.41 35.62
C THR A 311 26.34 -11.28 37.02
N MET A 312 25.01 -11.52 37.17
CA MET A 312 24.38 -11.47 38.49
C MET A 312 24.83 -12.60 39.42
N THR A 313 25.04 -13.83 38.88
CA THR A 313 25.57 -14.94 39.66
C THR A 313 26.97 -14.59 40.19
N MET A 314 27.83 -14.02 39.36
CA MET A 314 29.17 -13.63 39.77
C MET A 314 29.17 -12.46 40.78
N ALA A 315 28.25 -11.47 40.57
CA ALA A 315 28.05 -10.39 41.54
C ALA A 315 27.64 -10.87 42.93
N VAL A 316 26.78 -11.88 43.00
CA VAL A 316 26.37 -12.53 44.27
C VAL A 316 27.55 -13.23 44.92
N THR A 317 28.38 -13.93 44.15
CA THR A 317 29.56 -14.62 44.68
C THR A 317 30.61 -13.64 45.20
N GLU A 318 30.90 -12.57 44.45
CA GLU A 318 31.87 -11.53 44.86
C GLU A 318 31.45 -10.75 46.10
N ARG A 319 30.12 -10.59 46.33
CA ARG A 319 29.57 -9.87 47.49
C ARG A 319 29.06 -10.82 48.57
N ALA A 320 29.46 -12.10 48.57
CA ALA A 320 28.98 -13.08 49.52
C ALA A 320 29.28 -12.70 50.98
N GLN A 321 30.47 -12.09 51.22
CA GLN A 321 30.85 -11.63 52.57
C GLN A 321 29.94 -10.48 53.04
N ASP A 322 29.63 -9.50 52.16
CA ASP A 322 28.72 -8.39 52.47
C ASP A 322 27.31 -8.91 52.80
N ILE A 323 26.86 -9.91 52.01
CA ILE A 323 25.56 -10.59 52.24
C ILE A 323 25.57 -11.30 53.58
N GLY A 324 26.69 -11.98 53.95
CA GLY A 324 26.86 -12.62 55.24
C GLY A 324 26.76 -11.62 56.40
N ILE A 325 27.43 -10.48 56.31
CA ILE A 325 27.36 -9.41 57.29
C ILE A 325 25.92 -8.86 57.42
N MET A 326 25.25 -8.56 56.28
CA MET A 326 23.86 -8.11 56.31
C MET A 326 22.93 -9.09 57.01
N LYS A 327 23.11 -10.40 56.80
CA LYS A 327 22.32 -11.43 57.46
C LYS A 327 22.66 -11.54 58.96
N ALA A 328 23.94 -11.40 59.35
CA ALA A 328 24.39 -11.42 60.73
C ALA A 328 23.79 -10.31 61.59
N ILE A 329 23.60 -9.11 60.99
CA ILE A 329 22.94 -7.98 61.66
C ILE A 329 21.41 -8.00 61.57
N GLY A 330 20.81 -9.10 61.02
CA GLY A 330 19.37 -9.33 61.02
C GLY A 330 18.62 -8.84 59.76
N ALA A 331 19.28 -8.58 58.64
CA ALA A 331 18.60 -8.20 57.39
C ALA A 331 17.69 -9.34 56.91
N HIS A 332 16.42 -9.00 56.63
CA HIS A 332 15.44 -9.98 56.16
C HIS A 332 15.79 -10.47 54.73
N PRO A 333 15.67 -11.76 54.42
CA PRO A 333 16.03 -12.34 53.12
C PRO A 333 15.36 -11.63 51.92
N SER A 334 14.15 -11.10 52.08
CA SER A 334 13.45 -10.36 51.05
C SER A 334 14.12 -9.03 50.70
N ALA A 335 14.76 -8.35 51.67
CA ALA A 335 15.50 -7.11 51.44
C ALA A 335 16.73 -7.38 50.56
N ILE A 336 17.49 -8.43 50.87
CA ILE A 336 18.65 -8.86 50.07
C ILE A 336 18.20 -9.21 48.64
N ARG A 337 17.11 -9.96 48.48
CA ARG A 337 16.58 -10.31 47.16
C ARG A 337 16.17 -9.08 46.38
N ARG A 338 15.51 -8.08 47.00
CA ARG A 338 15.09 -6.82 46.32
C ARG A 338 16.29 -6.02 45.81
N ILE A 339 17.40 -5.97 46.53
CA ILE A 339 18.62 -5.28 46.11
C ILE A 339 19.11 -5.84 44.75
N PHE A 340 19.26 -7.18 44.65
CA PHE A 340 19.72 -7.81 43.41
C PHE A 340 18.70 -7.75 42.28
N LEU A 341 17.39 -7.76 42.59
CA LEU A 341 16.35 -7.55 41.56
C LEU A 341 16.36 -6.13 41.04
N LEU A 342 16.56 -5.11 41.90
CA LEU A 342 16.71 -3.74 41.48
C LEU A 342 17.95 -3.53 40.59
N GLU A 343 19.07 -4.18 40.94
CA GLU A 343 20.29 -4.13 40.12
C GLU A 343 20.02 -4.74 38.73
N SER A 344 19.32 -5.88 38.67
CA SER A 344 18.89 -6.47 37.38
C SER A 344 17.94 -5.58 36.60
N ALA A 345 16.98 -4.95 37.29
CA ALA A 345 16.01 -4.02 36.68
C ALA A 345 16.72 -2.79 36.08
N LEU A 346 17.72 -2.23 36.77
CA LEU A 346 18.53 -1.11 36.28
C LEU A 346 19.31 -1.53 35.03
N ILE A 347 19.91 -2.71 35.00
CA ILE A 347 20.60 -3.25 33.82
C ILE A 347 19.61 -3.35 32.65
N GLY A 348 18.42 -3.93 32.88
CA GLY A 348 17.38 -4.05 31.85
C GLY A 348 16.88 -2.71 31.35
N LEU A 349 16.67 -1.74 32.25
CA LEU A 349 16.20 -0.40 31.90
C LEU A 349 17.25 0.37 31.08
N LEU A 350 18.50 0.38 31.54
CA LEU A 350 19.60 1.01 30.80
C LEU A 350 19.80 0.36 29.43
N GLY A 351 19.74 -0.99 29.39
CA GLY A 351 19.82 -1.73 28.14
C GLY A 351 18.67 -1.39 27.18
N ALA A 352 17.44 -1.27 27.69
CA ALA A 352 16.28 -0.88 26.89
C ALA A 352 16.41 0.55 26.33
N ILE A 353 16.82 1.52 27.15
CA ILE A 353 16.99 2.92 26.71
C ILE A 353 18.09 3.01 25.62
N ILE A 354 19.25 2.44 25.88
CA ILE A 354 20.38 2.46 24.94
C ILE A 354 20.00 1.67 23.67
N GLY A 355 19.40 0.48 23.83
CA GLY A 355 18.99 -0.35 22.71
C GLY A 355 17.94 0.33 21.82
N THR A 356 16.98 1.01 22.42
CA THR A 356 15.98 1.79 21.68
C THR A 356 16.64 2.97 20.93
N ALA A 357 17.55 3.72 21.58
CA ALA A 357 18.27 4.80 20.93
C ALA A 357 19.09 4.29 19.73
N VAL A 358 19.82 3.19 19.89
CA VAL A 358 20.57 2.54 18.81
C VAL A 358 19.63 2.09 17.68
N ALA A 359 18.47 1.53 18.00
CA ALA A 359 17.49 1.09 16.99
C ALA A 359 16.98 2.26 16.14
N TYR A 360 16.72 3.42 16.75
CA TYR A 360 16.33 4.63 16.00
C TYR A 360 17.47 5.12 15.08
N VAL A 361 18.71 5.11 15.55
CA VAL A 361 19.88 5.49 14.72
C VAL A 361 20.03 4.53 13.53
N VAL A 362 19.91 3.22 13.77
CA VAL A 362 19.98 2.20 12.70
C VAL A 362 18.82 2.38 11.72
N SER A 363 17.59 2.57 12.22
CA SER A 363 16.42 2.81 11.37
C SER A 363 16.60 4.05 10.47
N MET A 364 17.17 5.14 11.01
CA MET A 364 17.50 6.34 10.24
C MET A 364 18.58 6.06 9.19
N ALA A 365 19.61 5.32 9.55
CA ALA A 365 20.68 4.94 8.62
C ALA A 365 20.16 4.03 7.50
N VAL A 366 19.25 3.10 7.79
CA VAL A 366 18.59 2.23 6.81
C VAL A 366 17.75 3.05 5.83
N ASN A 367 16.92 3.98 6.32
CA ASN A 367 16.08 4.82 5.48
C ASN A 367 16.89 5.83 4.63
N ALA A 368 18.06 6.26 5.07
CA ALA A 368 18.94 7.16 4.31
C ALA A 368 19.84 6.38 3.33
N GLY A 369 20.33 5.22 3.73
CA GLY A 369 21.35 4.48 2.97
C GLY A 369 20.80 3.52 1.93
N LEU A 370 19.70 2.81 2.21
CA LEU A 370 19.14 1.85 1.26
C LEU A 370 18.67 2.49 -0.05
N PRO A 371 17.98 3.65 -0.06
CA PRO A 371 17.65 4.32 -1.33
C PRO A 371 18.86 4.59 -2.19
N LEU A 372 19.93 5.16 -1.61
CA LEU A 372 21.18 5.45 -2.34
C LEU A 372 21.84 4.19 -2.94
N ILE A 373 21.74 3.07 -2.24
CA ILE A 373 22.26 1.79 -2.74
C ILE A 373 21.41 1.30 -3.91
N ILE A 374 20.08 1.34 -3.79
CA ILE A 374 19.15 0.88 -4.83
C ILE A 374 19.28 1.75 -6.08
N GLU A 375 19.29 3.07 -5.94
CA GLU A 375 19.48 4.03 -7.04
C GLU A 375 20.83 3.83 -7.74
N GLY A 376 21.89 3.54 -6.98
CA GLY A 376 23.21 3.31 -7.54
C GLY A 376 23.40 1.96 -8.25
N PHE A 377 22.60 0.94 -7.93
CA PHE A 377 22.72 -0.40 -8.51
C PHE A 377 21.64 -0.75 -9.53
N MET A 378 20.43 -0.18 -9.41
CA MET A 378 19.26 -0.56 -10.24
C MET A 378 18.83 0.52 -11.22
N ASP A 379 19.43 1.72 -11.18
CA ASP A 379 19.04 2.88 -12.01
C ASP A 379 17.54 3.26 -11.86
N GLU A 380 16.92 2.82 -10.76
CA GLU A 380 15.52 3.11 -10.43
C GLU A 380 15.47 4.10 -9.25
N ASN A 381 14.72 5.19 -9.43
CA ASN A 381 14.47 6.14 -8.35
C ASN A 381 13.52 5.54 -7.30
N VAL A 382 13.94 5.51 -6.05
CA VAL A 382 13.08 5.12 -4.93
C VAL A 382 12.14 6.28 -4.60
N PRO A 383 10.82 6.07 -4.53
CA PRO A 383 9.88 7.13 -4.15
C PRO A 383 10.27 7.77 -2.82
N GLN A 384 10.19 9.10 -2.73
CA GLN A 384 10.62 9.87 -1.53
C GLN A 384 9.88 9.47 -0.26
N ASP A 385 8.65 8.98 -0.38
CA ASP A 385 7.82 8.54 0.75
C ASP A 385 8.06 7.08 1.15
N PHE A 386 8.91 6.33 0.43
CA PHE A 386 9.15 4.92 0.72
C PHE A 386 10.06 4.76 1.94
N ARG A 387 9.54 4.08 2.97
CA ARG A 387 10.27 3.82 4.23
C ARG A 387 10.59 2.35 4.37
N PHE A 388 11.87 2.02 4.40
CA PHE A 388 12.37 0.67 4.61
C PHE A 388 12.27 0.22 6.07
N SER A 389 12.29 1.17 6.99
CA SER A 389 12.21 0.93 8.43
C SER A 389 11.29 1.96 9.09
N PHE A 390 10.34 1.46 9.90
CA PHE A 390 9.44 2.30 10.69
C PHE A 390 9.29 1.71 12.09
N ILE A 391 9.57 2.50 13.13
CA ILE A 391 9.45 2.11 14.52
C ILE A 391 8.17 2.72 15.10
N PRO A 392 7.06 1.97 15.18
CA PRO A 392 5.87 2.43 15.89
C PRO A 392 6.19 2.63 17.38
N GLY A 393 5.62 3.66 18.01
CA GLY A 393 5.89 3.95 19.43
C GLY A 393 5.58 2.76 20.37
N TYR A 394 4.51 2.00 20.06
CA TYR A 394 4.16 0.82 20.84
C TYR A 394 5.21 -0.31 20.71
N LEU A 395 5.93 -0.43 19.58
CA LEU A 395 6.99 -1.42 19.39
C LEU A 395 8.17 -1.12 20.33
N ALA A 396 8.60 0.14 20.41
CA ALA A 396 9.67 0.56 21.33
C ALA A 396 9.27 0.32 22.79
N ALA A 397 8.03 0.66 23.16
CA ALA A 397 7.52 0.43 24.51
C ALA A 397 7.43 -1.05 24.86
N LEU A 398 6.90 -1.89 23.96
CA LEU A 398 6.77 -3.34 24.15
C LEU A 398 8.16 -4.01 24.26
N SER A 399 9.09 -3.66 23.38
CA SER A 399 10.45 -4.20 23.41
C SER A 399 11.20 -3.80 24.68
N SER A 400 11.01 -2.57 25.17
CA SER A 400 11.55 -2.12 26.46
C SER A 400 10.97 -2.89 27.64
N LEU A 401 9.66 -3.15 27.60
CA LEU A 401 8.97 -3.96 28.64
C LEU A 401 9.49 -5.41 28.64
N ILE A 402 9.64 -6.02 27.46
CA ILE A 402 10.20 -7.35 27.32
C ILE A 402 11.63 -7.40 27.86
N SER A 403 12.49 -6.42 27.50
CA SER A 403 13.87 -6.33 28.00
C SER A 403 13.92 -6.24 29.52
N LEU A 404 13.07 -5.42 30.14
CA LEU A 404 12.95 -5.29 31.59
C LEU A 404 12.46 -6.59 32.23
N ALA A 405 11.44 -7.22 31.68
CA ALA A 405 10.91 -8.49 32.17
C ALA A 405 11.97 -9.61 32.14
N VAL A 406 12.71 -9.70 31.03
CA VAL A 406 13.80 -10.66 30.85
C VAL A 406 14.92 -10.41 31.84
N ALA A 407 15.29 -9.15 32.09
CA ALA A 407 16.31 -8.79 33.08
C ALA A 407 15.90 -9.22 34.51
N LEU A 408 14.63 -8.95 34.88
CA LEU A 408 14.09 -9.36 36.17
C LEU A 408 14.03 -10.91 36.32
N LEU A 409 13.58 -11.61 35.29
CA LEU A 409 13.51 -13.09 35.29
C LEU A 409 14.90 -13.68 35.37
N SER A 410 15.87 -13.21 34.60
CA SER A 410 17.26 -13.67 34.56
C SER A 410 17.97 -13.42 35.90
N GLY A 411 17.74 -12.27 36.53
CA GLY A 411 18.27 -11.93 37.85
C GLY A 411 17.58 -12.62 39.00
N SER A 412 16.40 -13.20 38.83
CA SER A 412 15.60 -13.76 39.92
C SER A 412 16.22 -14.98 40.57
N ARG A 413 16.85 -15.89 39.78
CA ARG A 413 17.55 -17.09 40.31
C ARG A 413 18.81 -16.71 41.07
N PRO A 414 19.76 -15.87 40.58
CA PRO A 414 20.88 -15.39 41.39
C PRO A 414 20.45 -14.64 42.64
N ALA A 415 19.43 -13.77 42.57
CA ALA A 415 18.89 -13.07 43.72
C ALA A 415 18.33 -14.01 44.82
N ARG A 416 17.68 -15.11 44.42
CA ARG A 416 17.28 -16.17 45.37
C ARG A 416 18.48 -16.91 45.93
N ARG A 417 19.52 -17.15 45.16
CA ARG A 417 20.75 -17.80 45.60
C ARG A 417 21.47 -16.98 46.68
N ALA A 418 21.49 -15.65 46.51
CA ALA A 418 22.03 -14.74 47.51
C ALA A 418 21.36 -14.88 48.88
N THR A 419 20.05 -15.13 48.92
CA THR A 419 19.35 -15.32 50.21
C THR A 419 19.63 -16.67 50.91
N ARG A 420 20.27 -17.63 50.23
CA ARG A 420 20.60 -18.96 50.76
C ARG A 420 22.06 -19.07 51.18
N ILE A 421 22.87 -18.05 51.08
CA ILE A 421 24.27 -18.05 51.49
C ILE A 421 24.34 -18.23 53.00
N ASP A 422 25.19 -19.19 53.44
CA ASP A 422 25.45 -19.45 54.85
C ASP A 422 26.34 -18.36 55.45
N VAL A 423 25.93 -17.81 56.60
CA VAL A 423 26.61 -16.69 57.29
C VAL A 423 28.03 -17.07 57.71
N LEU A 424 28.19 -18.29 58.30
CA LEU A 424 29.47 -18.73 58.84
C LEU A 424 30.49 -18.98 57.71
N ARG A 425 30.06 -19.62 56.61
CA ARG A 425 30.92 -19.83 55.42
C ARG A 425 31.27 -18.54 54.74
N ALA A 426 30.32 -17.60 54.64
CA ALA A 426 30.56 -16.31 54.03
C ALA A 426 31.63 -15.43 54.78
N LEU A 427 31.60 -15.51 56.12
CA LEU A 427 32.53 -14.80 56.97
C LEU A 427 33.93 -15.42 56.99
N ARG A 428 34.03 -16.77 56.89
CA ARG A 428 35.31 -17.51 56.83
C ARG A 428 36.01 -17.46 55.48
N ARG A 429 35.42 -16.90 54.45
CA ARG A 429 35.92 -16.94 53.06
C ARG A 429 36.04 -18.34 52.46
N ASP A 430 35.39 -19.35 53.03
CA ASP A 430 35.34 -20.73 52.54
C ASP A 430 34.17 -20.91 51.56
N LEU A 431 34.26 -20.24 50.38
CA LEU A 431 33.25 -20.29 49.31
C LEU A 431 33.79 -21.02 48.09
#